data_3447632391d5aa89b4ce461bba9ee560
#
_entry.id   3447632391d5aa89b4ce461bba9ee560
#
_cell.length_a   1.000
_cell.length_b   1.000
_cell.length_c   1.000
_cell.angle_alpha   90.00
_cell.angle_beta   90.00
_cell.angle_gamma   90.00
#
_symmetry.space_group_name_H-M   'P 1'
#
loop_
_entity.id
_entity.type
_entity.pdbx_description
1 polymer ?
#
loop_
_entity_poly.entity_id
_entity_poly.type
_entity_poly.pdbx_seq_one_letter_code
_entity_poly.pdbx_strand_id
1 'polypeptide(L)'
;MAQVAEIAEILRYLDPSDRMICLKVFSVLKKELGEEQGWSFALNFASEAHNYDLRWVKANYKWAKPVLGFGYLMAIARDAGWVAPPREQKNSALLDDAKKRIDFARAVWSKASVDDDFVAGHPYTQKKEIDWAGGCARGSVTASIVGRSADCLIVPVHSLVTDDLQGVQCINSDGLKQSFGLLRGGAFVFGDKRAVDQSWAIAEGWASTVALVKWLGYPCAVCSFGKSRMNEVFDLVAKRFKPVQADLMCEYDD
;
A
#
# COMPACT_ATOMS: atom_id res chain seq x y z
N MET A 1 -15.05 10.99 16.62
CA MET A 1 -15.98 12.11 16.35
C MET A 1 -16.40 12.15 14.88
N ALA A 2 -15.53 11.98 13.89
CA ALA A 2 -15.92 12.00 12.46
C ALA A 2 -16.95 10.93 12.08
N GLN A 3 -16.82 9.71 12.56
CA GLN A 3 -17.75 8.60 12.25
C GLN A 3 -19.17 8.84 12.81
N VAL A 4 -19.30 9.48 13.97
CA VAL A 4 -20.60 9.81 14.58
C VAL A 4 -21.36 10.81 13.73
N ALA A 5 -20.68 11.85 13.21
CA ALA A 5 -21.29 12.84 12.34
C ALA A 5 -21.75 12.22 10.99
N GLU A 6 -20.94 11.32 10.45
CA GLU A 6 -21.25 10.60 9.21
C GLU A 6 -22.47 9.66 9.38
N ILE A 7 -22.58 8.98 10.53
CA ILE A 7 -23.75 8.17 10.88
C ILE A 7 -25.01 9.05 10.94
N ALA A 8 -24.95 10.21 11.63
CA ALA A 8 -26.07 11.12 11.74
C ALA A 8 -26.55 11.65 10.37
N GLU A 9 -25.60 11.93 9.47
CA GLU A 9 -25.92 12.34 8.10
C GLU A 9 -26.61 11.22 7.31
N ILE A 10 -26.05 10.02 7.35
CA ILE A 10 -26.56 8.85 6.62
C ILE A 10 -27.99 8.51 7.04
N LEU A 11 -28.31 8.58 8.32
CA LEU A 11 -29.63 8.26 8.84
C LEU A 11 -30.75 9.13 8.24
N ARG A 12 -30.46 10.35 7.78
CA ARG A 12 -31.44 11.26 7.14
C ARG A 12 -31.95 10.76 5.78
N TYR A 13 -31.27 9.83 5.17
CA TYR A 13 -31.65 9.24 3.88
C TYR A 13 -32.48 7.98 4.03
N LEU A 14 -32.62 7.46 5.25
CA LEU A 14 -33.34 6.22 5.52
C LEU A 14 -34.75 6.51 6.03
N ASP A 15 -35.72 5.71 5.62
CA ASP A 15 -37.07 5.84 6.11
C ASP A 15 -37.23 5.20 7.50
N PRO A 16 -37.45 6.01 8.56
CA PRO A 16 -37.63 5.49 9.91
C PRO A 16 -38.96 4.77 10.10
N SER A 17 -39.92 4.91 9.14
CA SER A 17 -41.20 4.23 9.19
C SER A 17 -41.11 2.77 8.72
N ASP A 18 -40.05 2.41 7.99
CA ASP A 18 -39.75 1.03 7.62
C ASP A 18 -39.18 0.28 8.82
N ARG A 19 -39.95 -0.65 9.39
CA ARG A 19 -39.57 -1.47 10.54
C ARG A 19 -38.34 -2.32 10.26
N MET A 20 -38.13 -2.79 9.03
CA MET A 20 -36.95 -3.58 8.66
C MET A 20 -35.68 -2.73 8.58
N ILE A 21 -35.78 -1.51 8.09
CA ILE A 21 -34.71 -0.53 8.13
C ILE A 21 -34.34 -0.19 9.57
N CYS A 22 -35.35 0.08 10.44
CA CYS A 22 -35.13 0.33 11.86
C CYS A 22 -34.29 -0.80 12.53
N LEU A 23 -34.66 -2.06 12.33
CA LEU A 23 -33.95 -3.20 12.93
C LEU A 23 -32.50 -3.28 12.50
N LYS A 24 -32.22 -3.02 11.22
CA LYS A 24 -30.86 -2.98 10.65
C LYS A 24 -30.06 -1.82 11.23
N VAL A 25 -30.67 -0.62 11.28
CA VAL A 25 -30.06 0.59 11.88
C VAL A 25 -29.74 0.34 13.35
N PHE A 26 -30.62 -0.24 14.13
CA PHE A 26 -30.38 -0.55 15.55
C PHE A 26 -29.17 -1.49 15.73
N SER A 27 -29.04 -2.50 14.87
CA SER A 27 -27.89 -3.40 14.88
C SER A 27 -26.57 -2.66 14.63
N VAL A 28 -26.54 -1.75 13.64
CA VAL A 28 -25.36 -0.94 13.31
C VAL A 28 -25.04 0.03 14.44
N LEU A 29 -26.02 0.80 14.92
CA LEU A 29 -25.83 1.80 15.96
C LEU A 29 -25.28 1.17 17.24
N LYS A 30 -25.82 0.02 17.63
CA LYS A 30 -25.35 -0.73 18.81
C LYS A 30 -23.92 -1.22 18.65
N LYS A 31 -23.53 -1.66 17.46
CA LYS A 31 -22.17 -2.12 17.14
C LYS A 31 -21.15 -0.98 17.10
N GLU A 32 -21.49 0.11 16.43
CA GLU A 32 -20.53 1.19 16.14
C GLU A 32 -20.44 2.24 17.27
N LEU A 33 -21.53 2.46 18.01
CA LEU A 33 -21.64 3.50 19.04
C LEU A 33 -21.81 2.94 20.47
N GLY A 34 -21.99 1.63 20.60
CA GLY A 34 -22.28 0.99 21.89
C GLY A 34 -23.73 1.20 22.35
N GLU A 35 -24.00 0.75 23.61
CA GLU A 35 -25.37 0.68 24.13
C GLU A 35 -26.00 2.07 24.35
N GLU A 36 -25.30 2.98 25.04
CA GLU A 36 -25.87 4.27 25.43
C GLU A 36 -25.97 5.27 24.27
N GLN A 37 -24.86 5.49 23.57
CA GLN A 37 -24.85 6.42 22.44
C GLN A 37 -25.69 5.90 21.28
N GLY A 38 -25.58 4.59 21.00
CA GLY A 38 -26.41 3.94 19.98
C GLY A 38 -27.89 4.03 20.26
N TRP A 39 -28.30 3.92 21.54
CA TRP A 39 -29.68 4.12 21.97
C TRP A 39 -30.19 5.54 21.68
N SER A 40 -29.39 6.55 22.00
CA SER A 40 -29.77 7.95 21.73
C SER A 40 -30.01 8.19 20.24
N PHE A 41 -29.13 7.67 19.36
CA PHE A 41 -29.31 7.77 17.93
C PHE A 41 -30.50 6.97 17.41
N ALA A 42 -30.72 5.77 17.93
CA ALA A 42 -31.86 4.94 17.55
C ALA A 42 -33.22 5.59 17.92
N LEU A 43 -33.26 6.21 19.09
CA LEU A 43 -34.44 6.93 19.54
C LEU A 43 -34.76 8.16 18.66
N ASN A 44 -33.72 8.98 18.38
CA ASN A 44 -33.89 10.14 17.50
C ASN A 44 -34.33 9.73 16.10
N PHE A 45 -33.69 8.74 15.50
CA PHE A 45 -34.05 8.23 14.18
C PHE A 45 -35.48 7.72 14.13
N ALA A 46 -35.84 6.84 15.08
CA ALA A 46 -37.19 6.26 15.11
C ALA A 46 -38.30 7.30 15.44
N SER A 47 -37.98 8.37 16.17
CA SER A 47 -38.96 9.41 16.53
C SER A 47 -39.47 10.23 15.35
N GLU A 48 -38.78 10.21 14.22
CA GLU A 48 -39.18 10.87 12.98
C GLU A 48 -40.19 10.05 12.17
N ALA A 49 -40.45 8.78 12.58
CA ALA A 49 -41.40 7.91 11.88
C ALA A 49 -42.86 8.31 12.13
N HIS A 50 -43.68 8.29 11.09
CA HIS A 50 -45.13 8.52 11.23
C HIS A 50 -45.83 7.44 12.07
N ASN A 51 -45.25 6.26 12.16
CA ASN A 51 -45.75 5.12 12.93
C ASN A 51 -44.92 4.90 14.21
N TYR A 52 -44.35 5.97 14.79
CA TYR A 52 -43.51 5.91 15.98
C TYR A 52 -44.24 5.26 17.16
N ASP A 53 -43.56 4.28 17.77
CA ASP A 53 -43.99 3.60 19.00
C ASP A 53 -42.79 3.36 19.90
N LEU A 54 -42.68 4.09 20.99
CA LEU A 54 -41.55 4.02 21.93
C LEU A 54 -41.42 2.61 22.56
N ARG A 55 -42.54 1.89 22.79
CA ARG A 55 -42.49 0.53 23.38
C ARG A 55 -41.85 -0.43 22.38
N TRP A 56 -42.24 -0.32 21.11
CA TRP A 56 -41.70 -1.10 20.04
C TRP A 56 -40.17 -0.80 19.86
N VAL A 57 -39.78 0.48 19.82
CA VAL A 57 -38.36 0.90 19.70
C VAL A 57 -37.53 0.34 20.84
N LYS A 58 -37.98 0.51 22.10
CA LYS A 58 -37.27 -0.01 23.28
C LYS A 58 -37.08 -1.53 23.23
N ALA A 59 -38.15 -2.27 22.92
CA ALA A 59 -38.11 -3.71 22.84
C ALA A 59 -37.11 -4.20 21.77
N ASN A 60 -37.18 -3.65 20.56
CA ASN A 60 -36.40 -4.08 19.42
C ASN A 60 -34.94 -3.64 19.53
N TYR A 61 -34.66 -2.44 20.04
CA TYR A 61 -33.27 -2.02 20.30
C TYR A 61 -32.60 -2.90 21.36
N LYS A 62 -33.29 -3.20 22.46
CA LYS A 62 -32.77 -4.10 23.51
C LYS A 62 -32.31 -5.44 22.95
N TRP A 63 -33.07 -6.04 22.04
CA TRP A 63 -32.80 -7.35 21.45
C TRP A 63 -31.99 -7.29 20.16
N ALA A 64 -31.68 -6.10 19.62
CA ALA A 64 -30.84 -5.95 18.45
C ALA A 64 -29.44 -6.54 18.71
N LYS A 65 -29.04 -7.48 17.85
CA LYS A 65 -27.68 -8.07 17.89
C LYS A 65 -26.72 -7.15 17.14
N PRO A 66 -25.54 -6.78 17.71
CA PRO A 66 -24.58 -5.86 17.09
C PRO A 66 -23.73 -6.57 16.01
N VAL A 67 -24.38 -7.07 14.96
CA VAL A 67 -23.73 -7.85 13.88
C VAL A 67 -23.46 -7.02 12.63
N LEU A 68 -24.34 -6.08 12.29
CA LEU A 68 -24.20 -5.22 11.12
C LEU A 68 -23.24 -4.06 11.44
N GLY A 69 -22.30 -3.77 10.54
CA GLY A 69 -21.32 -2.68 10.71
C GLY A 69 -21.63 -1.46 9.84
N PHE A 70 -20.83 -0.41 9.99
CA PHE A 70 -20.97 0.87 9.28
C PHE A 70 -21.03 0.72 7.76
N GLY A 71 -20.24 -0.22 7.18
CA GLY A 71 -20.30 -0.51 5.74
C GLY A 71 -21.67 -0.93 5.24
N TYR A 72 -22.45 -1.65 6.06
CA TYR A 72 -23.83 -2.02 5.74
C TYR A 72 -24.75 -0.81 5.75
N LEU A 73 -24.60 0.10 6.73
CA LEU A 73 -25.37 1.35 6.80
C LEU A 73 -25.16 2.20 5.54
N MET A 74 -23.90 2.34 5.11
CA MET A 74 -23.57 3.04 3.86
C MET A 74 -24.20 2.39 2.63
N ALA A 75 -24.29 1.06 2.58
CA ALA A 75 -24.89 0.36 1.45
C ALA A 75 -26.39 0.67 1.32
N ILE A 76 -27.16 0.50 2.39
CA ILE A 76 -28.62 0.78 2.36
C ILE A 76 -28.91 2.27 2.14
N ALA A 77 -28.05 3.17 2.60
CA ALA A 77 -28.19 4.60 2.36
C ALA A 77 -27.91 4.98 0.90
N ARG A 78 -26.96 4.34 0.24
CA ARG A 78 -26.71 4.54 -1.21
C ARG A 78 -27.92 4.09 -2.04
N ASP A 79 -28.54 2.98 -1.69
CA ASP A 79 -29.76 2.50 -2.33
C ASP A 79 -30.91 3.51 -2.14
N ALA A 80 -30.90 4.27 -1.03
CA ALA A 80 -31.83 5.36 -0.72
C ALA A 80 -31.40 6.75 -1.27
N GLY A 81 -30.32 6.82 -2.08
CA GLY A 81 -29.86 8.04 -2.75
C GLY A 81 -28.80 8.85 -2.00
N TRP A 82 -28.23 8.33 -0.90
CA TRP A 82 -27.09 8.98 -0.25
C TRP A 82 -25.84 8.87 -1.12
N VAL A 83 -25.17 9.99 -1.33
CA VAL A 83 -23.87 10.06 -2.02
C VAL A 83 -22.80 10.35 -1.00
N ALA A 84 -21.83 9.45 -0.88
CA ALA A 84 -20.71 9.66 0.03
C ALA A 84 -19.97 10.96 -0.32
N PRO A 85 -19.70 11.85 0.66
CA PRO A 85 -18.90 13.04 0.40
C PRO A 85 -17.53 12.63 -0.14
N PRO A 86 -16.90 13.45 -1.02
CA PRO A 86 -15.58 13.20 -1.52
C PRO A 86 -14.60 12.98 -0.36
N ARG A 87 -13.78 11.94 -0.44
CA ARG A 87 -12.80 11.56 0.61
C ARG A 87 -11.59 12.50 0.66
N GLU A 88 -11.77 13.81 0.62
CA GLU A 88 -10.68 14.78 0.54
C GLU A 88 -9.77 14.79 1.78
N GLN A 89 -10.31 14.66 2.98
CA GLN A 89 -9.52 14.76 4.21
C GLN A 89 -8.64 13.51 4.51
N LYS A 90 -9.06 12.32 4.10
CA LYS A 90 -8.20 11.13 4.22
C LYS A 90 -7.07 11.12 3.19
N ASN A 91 -7.29 11.69 2.02
CA ASN A 91 -6.28 11.74 0.97
C ASN A 91 -5.13 12.69 1.33
N SER A 92 -5.35 13.84 1.97
CA SER A 92 -4.27 14.75 2.36
C SER A 92 -3.33 14.13 3.40
N ALA A 93 -3.86 13.51 4.46
CA ALA A 93 -3.04 12.85 5.47
C ALA A 93 -2.25 11.66 4.92
N LEU A 94 -2.83 10.89 4.00
CA LEU A 94 -2.14 9.78 3.32
C LEU A 94 -1.05 10.28 2.37
N LEU A 95 -1.29 11.40 1.68
CA LEU A 95 -0.31 12.04 0.80
C LEU A 95 0.85 12.63 1.61
N ASP A 96 0.58 13.25 2.76
CA ASP A 96 1.60 13.78 3.67
C ASP A 96 2.47 12.67 4.27
N ASP A 97 1.88 11.53 4.65
CA ASP A 97 2.63 10.36 5.13
C ASP A 97 3.48 9.76 4.00
N ALA A 98 2.93 9.59 2.81
CA ALA A 98 3.65 9.10 1.65
C ALA A 98 4.85 10.02 1.32
N LYS A 99 4.65 11.35 1.35
CA LYS A 99 5.71 12.32 1.13
C LYS A 99 6.82 12.20 2.17
N LYS A 100 6.49 12.13 3.47
CA LYS A 100 7.49 11.94 4.55
C LYS A 100 8.31 10.66 4.35
N ARG A 101 7.66 9.57 3.95
CA ARG A 101 8.33 8.30 3.66
C ARG A 101 9.28 8.39 2.47
N ILE A 102 8.88 9.07 1.39
CA ILE A 102 9.72 9.32 0.21
C ILE A 102 10.90 10.22 0.60
N ASP A 103 10.67 11.30 1.33
CA ASP A 103 11.72 12.22 1.76
C ASP A 103 12.76 11.52 2.64
N PHE A 104 12.33 10.60 3.52
CA PHE A 104 13.23 9.76 4.29
C PHE A 104 14.07 8.85 3.39
N ALA A 105 13.48 8.18 2.40
CA ALA A 105 14.20 7.33 1.47
C ALA A 105 15.23 8.11 0.65
N ARG A 106 14.87 9.31 0.19
CA ARG A 106 15.78 10.24 -0.50
C ARG A 106 16.95 10.67 0.39
N ALA A 107 16.68 10.92 1.68
CA ALA A 107 17.73 11.26 2.64
C ALA A 107 18.69 10.09 2.92
N VAL A 108 18.20 8.85 2.91
CA VAL A 108 19.05 7.64 2.99
C VAL A 108 19.93 7.54 1.76
N TRP A 109 19.35 7.68 0.57
CA TRP A 109 20.09 7.63 -0.70
C TRP A 109 21.15 8.71 -0.82
N SER A 110 20.84 9.95 -0.49
CA SER A 110 21.74 11.11 -0.63
C SER A 110 22.98 11.05 0.28
N LYS A 111 22.95 10.25 1.35
CA LYS A 111 24.08 10.04 2.28
C LYS A 111 24.94 8.84 1.92
N ALA A 112 24.53 8.04 0.94
CA ALA A 112 25.22 6.85 0.53
C ALA A 112 26.24 7.16 -0.58
N SER A 113 27.32 6.35 -0.64
CA SER A 113 28.29 6.42 -1.71
C SER A 113 27.87 5.54 -2.88
N VAL A 114 28.01 6.08 -4.09
CA VAL A 114 27.82 5.34 -5.35
C VAL A 114 29.15 4.93 -5.99
N ASP A 115 30.24 5.07 -5.24
CA ASP A 115 31.56 4.64 -5.70
C ASP A 115 31.58 3.13 -5.97
N ASP A 116 32.01 2.76 -7.18
CA ASP A 116 31.85 1.41 -7.70
C ASP A 116 32.63 0.38 -6.88
N ASP A 117 33.90 0.65 -6.57
CA ASP A 117 34.78 -0.25 -5.80
C ASP A 117 34.25 -0.37 -4.35
N PHE A 118 33.82 0.75 -3.78
CA PHE A 118 33.29 0.76 -2.41
C PHE A 118 32.01 -0.05 -2.30
N VAL A 119 31.11 0.07 -3.27
CA VAL A 119 29.85 -0.70 -3.31
C VAL A 119 30.13 -2.18 -3.59
N ALA A 120 30.99 -2.48 -4.55
CA ALA A 120 31.42 -3.85 -4.87
C ALA A 120 32.07 -4.56 -3.68
N GLY A 121 32.78 -3.82 -2.82
CA GLY A 121 33.37 -4.33 -1.59
C GLY A 121 32.37 -4.65 -0.46
N HIS A 122 31.05 -4.49 -0.65
CA HIS A 122 30.06 -4.84 0.37
C HIS A 122 29.94 -6.38 0.50
N PRO A 123 29.88 -6.97 1.72
CA PRO A 123 29.84 -8.43 1.89
C PRO A 123 28.70 -9.13 1.13
N TYR A 124 27.56 -8.49 0.97
CA TYR A 124 26.44 -9.05 0.22
C TYR A 124 26.73 -9.12 -1.29
N THR A 125 27.37 -8.08 -1.88
CA THR A 125 27.77 -8.10 -3.30
C THR A 125 28.81 -9.19 -3.55
N GLN A 126 29.81 -9.30 -2.68
CA GLN A 126 30.85 -10.34 -2.75
C GLN A 126 30.24 -11.75 -2.66
N LYS A 127 29.30 -11.98 -1.72
CA LYS A 127 28.58 -13.27 -1.58
C LYS A 127 27.77 -13.62 -2.85
N LYS A 128 27.36 -12.61 -3.62
CA LYS A 128 26.58 -12.78 -4.87
C LYS A 128 27.46 -12.71 -6.11
N GLU A 129 28.79 -12.67 -5.94
CA GLU A 129 29.79 -12.61 -7.01
C GLU A 129 29.58 -11.39 -7.95
N ILE A 130 29.07 -10.28 -7.39
CA ILE A 130 28.83 -9.03 -8.10
C ILE A 130 30.00 -8.09 -7.78
N ASP A 131 30.86 -7.84 -8.76
CA ASP A 131 32.12 -7.13 -8.66
C ASP A 131 32.07 -5.66 -9.09
N TRP A 132 30.87 -5.04 -9.05
CA TRP A 132 30.62 -3.61 -9.29
C TRP A 132 29.36 -3.16 -8.54
N ALA A 133 29.08 -1.85 -8.56
CA ALA A 133 27.96 -1.26 -7.84
C ALA A 133 26.56 -1.78 -8.29
N GLY A 134 26.43 -2.26 -9.52
CA GLY A 134 25.17 -2.79 -10.04
C GLY A 134 23.98 -1.79 -9.92
N GLY A 135 24.28 -0.49 -10.04
CA GLY A 135 23.29 0.59 -9.93
C GLY A 135 22.85 0.93 -8.50
N CYS A 136 23.58 0.43 -7.49
CA CYS A 136 23.31 0.65 -6.07
C CYS A 136 24.24 1.66 -5.43
N ALA A 137 23.98 1.98 -4.17
CA ALA A 137 24.86 2.72 -3.29
C ALA A 137 25.18 1.89 -2.03
N ARG A 138 26.17 2.32 -1.26
CA ARG A 138 26.53 1.73 0.04
C ARG A 138 26.58 2.80 1.12
N GLY A 139 26.01 2.51 2.28
CA GLY A 139 26.01 3.45 3.40
C GLY A 139 25.51 2.84 4.69
N SER A 140 25.66 3.60 5.79
CA SER A 140 25.20 3.16 7.10
C SER A 140 23.73 3.49 7.31
N VAL A 141 22.93 2.50 7.72
CA VAL A 141 21.49 2.63 7.98
C VAL A 141 21.16 2.07 9.36
N THR A 142 20.28 2.76 10.09
CA THR A 142 19.72 2.26 11.35
C THR A 142 18.24 1.95 11.18
N ALA A 143 17.88 0.68 11.33
CA ALA A 143 16.49 0.25 11.23
C ALA A 143 16.26 -1.11 11.93
N SER A 144 14.99 -1.47 12.14
CA SER A 144 14.60 -2.63 12.97
C SER A 144 15.07 -3.98 12.42
N ILE A 145 15.10 -4.13 11.08
CA ILE A 145 15.45 -5.40 10.43
C ILE A 145 16.95 -5.45 10.10
N VAL A 146 17.48 -4.41 9.47
CA VAL A 146 18.89 -4.40 9.05
C VAL A 146 19.87 -4.15 10.19
N GLY A 147 19.39 -3.60 11.33
CA GLY A 147 20.20 -3.36 12.53
C GLY A 147 20.55 -1.88 12.75
N ARG A 148 21.30 -1.62 13.83
CA ARG A 148 21.77 -0.29 14.19
C ARG A 148 23.09 0.02 13.49
N SER A 149 23.15 1.16 12.80
CA SER A 149 24.34 1.61 12.03
C SER A 149 24.90 0.51 11.14
N ALA A 150 24.00 -0.31 10.57
CA ALA A 150 24.39 -1.41 9.72
C ALA A 150 24.97 -0.90 8.40
N ASP A 151 26.04 -1.51 7.96
CA ASP A 151 26.58 -1.33 6.61
C ASP A 151 25.63 -1.98 5.62
N CYS A 152 25.05 -1.21 4.72
CA CYS A 152 24.00 -1.65 3.81
C CYS A 152 24.32 -1.31 2.36
N LEU A 153 24.05 -2.28 1.49
CA LEU A 153 23.79 -2.02 0.08
C LEU A 153 22.42 -1.35 -0.03
N ILE A 154 22.33 -0.26 -0.77
CA ILE A 154 21.12 0.54 -0.91
C ILE A 154 20.67 0.51 -2.38
N VAL A 155 19.56 -0.17 -2.65
CA VAL A 155 18.97 -0.33 -3.98
C VAL A 155 17.90 0.73 -4.18
N PRO A 156 18.00 1.60 -5.20
CA PRO A 156 17.01 2.65 -5.40
C PRO A 156 15.71 2.08 -5.98
N VAL A 157 14.57 2.66 -5.58
CA VAL A 157 13.25 2.39 -6.13
C VAL A 157 12.77 3.63 -6.85
N HIS A 158 12.75 3.58 -8.17
CA HIS A 158 12.25 4.67 -9.01
C HIS A 158 10.80 4.43 -9.39
N SER A 159 10.02 5.51 -9.42
CA SER A 159 8.65 5.47 -9.96
C SER A 159 8.68 5.04 -11.42
N LEU A 160 7.89 4.02 -11.76
CA LEU A 160 7.72 3.61 -13.15
C LEU A 160 6.83 4.57 -13.97
N VAL A 161 6.37 5.69 -13.37
CA VAL A 161 5.59 6.72 -14.04
C VAL A 161 6.42 7.99 -14.27
N THR A 162 7.09 8.50 -13.20
CA THR A 162 7.79 9.80 -13.24
C THR A 162 9.31 9.69 -13.30
N ASP A 163 9.88 8.51 -13.05
CA ASP A 163 11.31 8.22 -12.91
C ASP A 163 11.96 8.77 -11.63
N ASP A 164 11.20 9.44 -10.77
CA ASP A 164 11.70 9.97 -9.52
C ASP A 164 12.06 8.86 -8.53
N LEU A 165 13.09 9.11 -7.71
CA LEU A 165 13.38 8.25 -6.57
C LEU A 165 12.26 8.38 -5.53
N GLN A 166 11.54 7.29 -5.29
CA GLN A 166 10.41 7.22 -4.35
C GLN A 166 10.63 6.26 -3.18
N GLY A 167 11.67 5.44 -3.24
CA GLY A 167 12.00 4.49 -2.18
C GLY A 167 13.40 3.95 -2.31
N VAL A 168 13.82 3.20 -1.30
CA VAL A 168 15.06 2.41 -1.29
C VAL A 168 14.83 1.08 -0.59
N GLN A 169 15.55 0.04 -1.01
CA GLN A 169 15.70 -1.19 -0.24
C GLN A 169 17.12 -1.29 0.28
N CYS A 170 17.29 -1.37 1.60
CA CYS A 170 18.56 -1.55 2.27
C CYS A 170 18.80 -3.04 2.54
N ILE A 171 19.97 -3.55 2.22
CA ILE A 171 20.37 -4.94 2.39
C ILE A 171 21.66 -4.95 3.22
N ASN A 172 21.63 -5.52 4.43
CA ASN A 172 22.82 -5.60 5.27
C ASN A 172 23.76 -6.74 4.83
N SER A 173 24.91 -6.86 5.49
CA SER A 173 25.91 -7.89 5.22
C SER A 173 25.38 -9.32 5.32
N ASP A 174 24.38 -9.57 6.18
CA ASP A 174 23.75 -10.89 6.34
C ASP A 174 22.70 -11.17 5.26
N GLY A 175 22.33 -10.17 4.46
CA GLY A 175 21.31 -10.27 3.43
C GLY A 175 19.89 -9.96 3.92
N LEU A 176 19.74 -9.48 5.17
CA LEU A 176 18.45 -8.98 5.67
C LEU A 176 18.05 -7.70 4.93
N LYS A 177 16.77 -7.61 4.56
CA LYS A 177 16.28 -6.55 3.68
C LYS A 177 15.23 -5.71 4.40
N GLN A 178 15.34 -4.39 4.29
CA GLN A 178 14.33 -3.44 4.77
C GLN A 178 14.13 -2.32 3.76
N SER A 179 12.88 -2.03 3.42
CA SER A 179 12.53 -1.00 2.45
C SER A 179 11.99 0.25 3.14
N PHE A 180 12.32 1.42 2.58
CA PHE A 180 11.83 2.74 2.98
C PHE A 180 11.22 3.47 1.79
N GLY A 181 10.30 4.39 2.04
CA GLY A 181 9.58 5.08 0.99
C GLY A 181 8.39 4.27 0.45
N LEU A 182 8.18 4.34 -0.85
CA LEU A 182 7.11 3.65 -1.54
C LEU A 182 7.68 2.62 -2.51
N LEU A 183 7.21 1.36 -2.40
CA LEU A 183 7.50 0.33 -3.40
C LEU A 183 6.44 0.31 -4.51
N ARG A 184 5.17 0.54 -4.15
CA ARG A 184 4.05 0.50 -5.09
C ARG A 184 4.26 1.50 -6.24
N GLY A 185 4.04 1.07 -7.46
CA GLY A 185 4.25 1.88 -8.66
C GLY A 185 5.72 2.12 -9.00
N GLY A 186 6.66 1.52 -8.26
CA GLY A 186 8.09 1.68 -8.47
C GLY A 186 8.83 0.36 -8.63
N ALA A 187 10.01 0.43 -9.24
CA ALA A 187 10.93 -0.67 -9.44
C ALA A 187 12.38 -0.17 -9.53
N PHE A 188 13.33 -1.10 -9.53
CA PHE A 188 14.69 -0.82 -9.96
C PHE A 188 14.86 -1.38 -11.37
N VAL A 189 15.22 -0.53 -12.32
CA VAL A 189 15.44 -0.91 -13.72
C VAL A 189 16.93 -0.85 -14.01
N PHE A 190 17.50 -1.96 -14.44
CA PHE A 190 18.93 -2.11 -14.71
C PHE A 190 19.18 -2.54 -16.15
N GLY A 191 20.15 -1.90 -16.81
CA GLY A 191 20.47 -2.15 -18.22
C GLY A 191 19.99 -1.03 -19.16
N ASP A 192 19.92 -1.31 -20.46
CA ASP A 192 19.54 -0.33 -21.47
C ASP A 192 18.01 -0.25 -21.63
N LYS A 193 17.43 0.80 -21.08
CA LYS A 193 15.99 1.09 -21.17
C LYS A 193 15.51 1.38 -22.61
N ARG A 194 16.41 1.55 -23.57
CA ARG A 194 16.07 1.82 -24.99
C ARG A 194 15.98 0.55 -25.82
N ALA A 195 16.48 -0.56 -25.32
CA ALA A 195 16.46 -1.87 -26.02
C ALA A 195 15.06 -2.51 -25.96
N VAL A 196 14.06 -1.79 -26.44
CA VAL A 196 12.65 -2.23 -26.41
C VAL A 196 12.28 -3.22 -27.50
N ASP A 197 13.14 -3.39 -28.49
CA ASP A 197 13.07 -4.38 -29.55
C ASP A 197 13.57 -5.78 -29.11
N GLN A 198 14.00 -5.91 -27.87
CA GLN A 198 14.48 -7.15 -27.26
C GLN A 198 13.65 -7.53 -26.03
N SER A 199 13.79 -8.79 -25.60
CA SER A 199 13.14 -9.26 -24.37
C SER A 199 13.79 -8.67 -23.12
N TRP A 200 12.96 -8.22 -22.19
CA TRP A 200 13.37 -7.79 -20.86
C TRP A 200 13.07 -8.89 -19.83
N ALA A 201 13.76 -8.88 -18.73
CA ALA A 201 13.48 -9.79 -17.61
C ALA A 201 12.95 -9.03 -16.39
N ILE A 202 12.04 -9.65 -15.63
CA ILE A 202 11.54 -9.14 -14.35
C ILE A 202 11.85 -10.17 -13.27
N ALA A 203 12.64 -9.78 -12.27
CA ALA A 203 13.05 -10.63 -11.18
C ALA A 203 12.57 -10.10 -9.82
N GLU A 204 12.56 -10.97 -8.82
CA GLU A 204 12.15 -10.61 -7.48
C GLU A 204 13.13 -9.69 -6.77
N GLY A 205 14.44 -10.00 -6.87
CA GLY A 205 15.50 -9.35 -6.11
C GLY A 205 16.55 -8.65 -6.96
N TRP A 206 17.26 -7.69 -6.35
CA TRP A 206 18.33 -6.94 -7.01
C TRP A 206 19.42 -7.83 -7.58
N ALA A 207 19.96 -8.78 -6.81
CA ALA A 207 21.04 -9.62 -7.29
C ALA A 207 20.67 -10.44 -8.52
N SER A 208 19.46 -11.02 -8.53
CA SER A 208 18.92 -11.75 -9.68
C SER A 208 18.75 -10.82 -10.89
N THR A 209 18.28 -9.58 -10.68
CA THR A 209 18.14 -8.57 -11.74
C THR A 209 19.49 -8.25 -12.39
N VAL A 210 20.53 -8.04 -11.59
CA VAL A 210 21.89 -7.74 -12.08
C VAL A 210 22.46 -8.96 -12.82
N ALA A 211 22.26 -10.16 -12.28
CA ALA A 211 22.71 -11.41 -12.89
C ALA A 211 22.09 -11.65 -14.28
N LEU A 212 20.80 -11.35 -14.46
CA LEU A 212 20.10 -11.49 -15.73
C LEU A 212 20.72 -10.62 -16.83
N VAL A 213 21.13 -9.41 -16.50
CA VAL A 213 21.80 -8.53 -17.47
C VAL A 213 23.23 -8.97 -17.71
N LYS A 214 24.00 -9.23 -16.64
CA LYS A 214 25.45 -9.48 -16.76
C LYS A 214 25.76 -10.83 -17.37
N TRP A 215 25.08 -11.89 -16.92
CA TRP A 215 25.47 -13.26 -17.27
C TRP A 215 24.53 -13.95 -18.23
N LEU A 216 23.25 -13.54 -18.28
CA LEU A 216 22.26 -14.13 -19.18
C LEU A 216 21.96 -13.26 -20.40
N GLY A 217 22.62 -12.09 -20.52
CA GLY A 217 22.58 -11.25 -21.72
C GLY A 217 21.28 -10.52 -21.98
N TYR A 218 20.37 -10.42 -20.98
CA TYR A 218 19.21 -9.54 -21.12
C TYR A 218 19.69 -8.09 -21.26
N PRO A 219 19.20 -7.33 -22.24
CA PRO A 219 19.61 -5.94 -22.40
C PRO A 219 19.12 -5.06 -21.24
N CYS A 220 18.00 -5.43 -20.63
CA CYS A 220 17.41 -4.76 -19.49
C CYS A 220 16.67 -5.75 -18.58
N ALA A 221 16.80 -5.56 -17.26
CA ALA A 221 16.07 -6.32 -16.27
C ALA A 221 15.51 -5.41 -15.18
N VAL A 222 14.43 -5.86 -14.54
CA VAL A 222 13.67 -5.05 -13.57
C VAL A 222 13.51 -5.83 -12.27
N CYS A 223 13.89 -5.21 -11.15
CA CYS A 223 13.65 -5.73 -9.81
C CYS A 223 12.29 -5.27 -9.28
N SER A 224 11.43 -6.22 -8.92
CA SER A 224 10.10 -5.96 -8.37
C SER A 224 10.10 -5.73 -6.85
N PHE A 225 11.19 -6.08 -6.15
CA PHE A 225 11.31 -6.07 -4.68
C PHE A 225 10.29 -6.98 -3.97
N GLY A 226 10.02 -8.14 -4.54
CA GLY A 226 9.18 -9.19 -3.97
C GLY A 226 8.30 -9.90 -5.01
N LYS A 227 8.14 -11.21 -4.80
CA LYS A 227 7.36 -12.11 -5.71
C LYS A 227 5.92 -11.61 -5.93
N SER A 228 5.26 -11.12 -4.87
CA SER A 228 3.88 -10.61 -4.94
C SER A 228 3.70 -9.36 -5.81
N ARG A 229 4.79 -8.66 -6.13
CA ARG A 229 4.77 -7.43 -6.94
C ARG A 229 5.13 -7.64 -8.41
N MET A 230 5.58 -8.83 -8.78
CA MET A 230 6.07 -9.08 -10.14
C MET A 230 5.02 -8.76 -11.22
N ASN A 231 3.76 -9.14 -11.02
CA ASN A 231 2.68 -8.86 -11.97
C ASN A 231 2.39 -7.34 -12.06
N GLU A 232 2.34 -6.62 -10.92
CA GLU A 232 2.20 -5.16 -10.91
C GLU A 232 3.31 -4.49 -11.72
N VAL A 233 4.56 -4.91 -11.49
CA VAL A 233 5.72 -4.36 -12.18
C VAL A 233 5.70 -4.71 -13.66
N PHE A 234 5.31 -5.93 -14.02
CA PHE A 234 5.14 -6.35 -15.41
C PHE A 234 4.18 -5.43 -16.17
N ASP A 235 2.98 -5.19 -15.61
CA ASP A 235 1.97 -4.33 -16.23
C ASP A 235 2.48 -2.89 -16.43
N LEU A 236 3.19 -2.37 -15.43
CA LEU A 236 3.76 -1.02 -15.49
C LEU A 236 4.90 -0.91 -16.50
N VAL A 237 5.78 -1.92 -16.60
CA VAL A 237 6.87 -1.99 -17.57
C VAL A 237 6.30 -2.10 -18.99
N ALA A 238 5.35 -2.99 -19.21
CA ALA A 238 4.68 -3.17 -20.50
C ALA A 238 3.98 -1.88 -20.96
N LYS A 239 3.34 -1.15 -20.03
CA LYS A 239 2.66 0.12 -20.34
C LYS A 239 3.64 1.24 -20.67
N ARG A 240 4.75 1.38 -19.89
CA ARG A 240 5.68 2.50 -19.99
C ARG A 240 6.70 2.32 -21.10
N PHE A 241 7.40 1.18 -21.12
CA PHE A 241 8.55 0.95 -21.99
C PHE A 241 8.17 0.17 -23.23
N LYS A 242 7.16 -0.68 -23.15
CA LYS A 242 6.65 -1.51 -24.25
C LYS A 242 7.74 -2.38 -24.89
N PRO A 243 8.53 -3.14 -24.08
CA PRO A 243 9.46 -4.08 -24.66
C PRO A 243 8.71 -5.11 -25.51
N VAL A 244 9.38 -5.68 -26.52
CA VAL A 244 8.76 -6.70 -27.37
C VAL A 244 8.26 -7.90 -26.58
N GLN A 245 8.95 -8.22 -25.49
CA GLN A 245 8.57 -9.26 -24.53
C GLN A 245 9.11 -8.91 -23.14
N ALA A 246 8.43 -9.33 -22.08
CA ALA A 246 8.93 -9.27 -20.70
C ALA A 246 8.76 -10.64 -20.04
N ASP A 247 9.86 -11.21 -19.57
CA ASP A 247 9.90 -12.55 -18.97
C ASP A 247 9.87 -12.44 -17.44
N LEU A 248 8.93 -13.13 -16.80
CA LEU A 248 8.86 -13.22 -15.33
C LEU A 248 9.79 -14.34 -14.87
N MET A 249 10.88 -13.96 -14.19
CA MET A 249 11.90 -14.87 -13.67
C MET A 249 11.59 -15.20 -12.21
N CYS A 250 10.86 -16.30 -12.00
CA CYS A 250 10.55 -16.79 -10.66
C CYS A 250 11.72 -17.64 -10.13
N GLU A 251 12.18 -17.36 -8.91
CA GLU A 251 13.05 -18.27 -8.20
C GLU A 251 12.18 -19.47 -7.74
N TYR A 252 12.62 -20.68 -8.01
CA TYR A 252 12.01 -21.87 -7.42
C TYR A 252 12.53 -21.94 -5.97
N ASP A 253 11.62 -21.88 -5.02
CA ASP A 253 11.92 -22.22 -3.64
C ASP A 253 12.11 -23.76 -3.60
N ASP A 254 13.34 -24.25 -3.41
CA ASP A 254 13.67 -25.64 -3.15
C ASP A 254 13.17 -26.08 -1.76
#